data_656ff8442e9e68dcc029ad14349a0668
#
_entry.id   656ff8442e9e68dcc029ad14349a0668
#
_cell.length_a   1.000
_cell.length_b   1.000
_cell.length_c   1.000
_cell.angle_alpha   90.00
_cell.angle_beta   90.00
_cell.angle_gamma   90.00
#
_symmetry.space_group_name_H-M   'P 1'
#
loop_
_entity.id
_entity.type
_entity.pdbx_description
1 polymer ?
#
loop_
_entity_poly.entity_id
_entity_poly.type
_entity_poly.pdbx_seq_one_letter_code
_entity_poly.pdbx_strand_id
1 'polypeptide(L)'
;MMDNLNEFLKDKDKFYYEISKRNSPNSINLLKNARIGIAGAGGIGSNLALNLARVGVGNIHIIDFDSVELVNLNRQNFCLKDVGKLKVEALKEHILAINPFINVVCQNIKITSSNASEIFRNDEIVCEAFDDENAKSMLVDEILSNYDDKFVVASSGLAGYKIRDEFGVKSFGNRLFVCGDFSDDDIYEYGVMSPKVCMCAALCANVVLNLILKGKL
;
A
#
# COMPACT_ATOMS: atom_id res chain seq x y z
N MET A 1 22.55 -23.97 -4.43
CA MET A 1 21.38 -23.12 -4.13
C MET A 1 21.79 -21.68 -3.86
N MET A 2 22.84 -21.37 -3.08
CA MET A 2 23.34 -19.99 -2.85
C MET A 2 23.97 -19.35 -4.10
N ASP A 3 24.65 -20.13 -4.95
CA ASP A 3 25.26 -19.61 -6.19
C ASP A 3 24.21 -19.04 -7.16
N ASN A 4 23.04 -19.68 -7.25
CA ASN A 4 21.92 -19.20 -8.06
C ASN A 4 21.34 -17.88 -7.54
N LEU A 5 21.26 -17.69 -6.22
CA LEU A 5 20.73 -16.44 -5.63
C LEU A 5 21.62 -15.24 -6.00
N ASN A 6 22.94 -15.39 -5.90
CA ASN A 6 23.89 -14.34 -6.24
C ASN A 6 23.82 -13.93 -7.73
N GLU A 7 23.42 -14.84 -8.61
CA GLU A 7 23.22 -14.54 -10.02
C GLU A 7 21.97 -13.69 -10.25
N PHE A 8 20.86 -14.00 -9.57
CA PHE A 8 19.63 -13.20 -9.62
C PHE A 8 19.80 -11.80 -9.03
N LEU A 9 20.58 -11.66 -7.95
CA LEU A 9 20.84 -10.36 -7.33
C LEU A 9 21.71 -9.43 -8.17
N LYS A 10 22.36 -9.94 -9.22
CA LYS A 10 23.19 -9.15 -10.17
C LYS A 10 22.44 -8.74 -11.43
N ASP A 11 21.30 -9.38 -11.71
CA ASP A 11 20.53 -9.18 -12.95
C ASP A 11 19.07 -8.89 -12.63
N LYS A 12 18.70 -7.61 -12.72
CA LYS A 12 17.35 -7.12 -12.46
C LYS A 12 16.29 -7.81 -13.32
N ASP A 13 16.55 -8.01 -14.60
CA ASP A 13 15.57 -8.59 -15.52
C ASP A 13 15.38 -10.07 -15.26
N LYS A 14 16.44 -10.78 -14.95
CA LYS A 14 16.40 -12.19 -14.54
C LYS A 14 15.64 -12.35 -13.21
N PHE A 15 15.88 -11.47 -12.25
CA PHE A 15 15.14 -11.46 -10.97
C PHE A 15 13.63 -11.27 -11.20
N TYR A 16 13.26 -10.22 -11.94
CA TYR A 16 11.85 -9.94 -12.25
C TYR A 16 11.19 -11.09 -13.02
N TYR A 17 11.90 -11.71 -13.97
CA TYR A 17 11.40 -12.88 -14.66
C TYR A 17 11.09 -14.02 -13.69
N GLU A 18 11.99 -14.32 -12.75
CA GLU A 18 11.83 -15.42 -11.80
C GLU A 18 10.64 -15.18 -10.85
N ILE A 19 10.54 -13.99 -10.23
CA ILE A 19 9.43 -13.71 -9.29
C ILE A 19 8.08 -13.64 -9.99
N SER A 20 8.04 -13.34 -11.28
CA SER A 20 6.79 -13.19 -12.04
C SER A 20 6.25 -14.48 -12.65
N LYS A 21 6.94 -15.61 -12.54
CA LYS A 21 6.51 -16.90 -13.13
C LYS A 21 5.12 -17.38 -12.70
N ARG A 22 4.62 -16.89 -11.57
CA ARG A 22 3.27 -17.17 -11.07
C ARG A 22 2.31 -15.99 -11.22
N ASN A 23 2.77 -14.85 -11.75
CA ASN A 23 1.93 -13.70 -12.04
C ASN A 23 1.09 -13.95 -13.32
N SER A 24 0.11 -13.07 -13.56
CA SER A 24 -0.65 -13.08 -14.80
C SER A 24 0.28 -12.93 -16.01
N PRO A 25 0.04 -13.62 -17.13
CA PRO A 25 0.85 -13.51 -18.33
C PRO A 25 0.99 -12.03 -18.78
N ASN A 26 2.19 -11.66 -19.22
CA ASN A 26 2.52 -10.32 -19.72
C ASN A 26 2.41 -9.16 -18.71
N SER A 27 2.21 -9.44 -17.42
CA SER A 27 2.05 -8.41 -16.37
C SER A 27 3.36 -7.73 -15.95
N ILE A 28 4.51 -8.40 -16.13
CA ILE A 28 5.79 -8.00 -15.56
C ILE A 28 6.21 -6.57 -15.93
N ASN A 29 6.06 -6.19 -17.19
CA ASN A 29 6.48 -4.85 -17.65
C ASN A 29 5.56 -3.74 -17.13
N LEU A 30 4.25 -4.02 -17.03
CA LEU A 30 3.28 -3.09 -16.47
C LEU A 30 3.56 -2.87 -14.98
N LEU A 31 3.74 -3.95 -14.21
CA LEU A 31 4.04 -3.88 -12.78
C LEU A 31 5.39 -3.19 -12.50
N LYS A 32 6.45 -3.56 -13.24
CA LYS A 32 7.80 -3.00 -13.08
C LYS A 32 7.84 -1.49 -13.33
N ASN A 33 6.99 -0.97 -14.20
CA ASN A 33 6.93 0.45 -14.55
C ASN A 33 5.92 1.24 -13.72
N ALA A 34 4.93 0.58 -13.10
CA ALA A 34 3.92 1.23 -12.29
C ALA A 34 4.52 2.03 -11.13
N ARG A 35 3.90 3.17 -10.82
CA ARG A 35 4.30 4.06 -9.74
C ARG A 35 3.12 4.28 -8.78
N ILE A 36 3.29 3.82 -7.54
CA ILE A 36 2.24 3.80 -6.53
C ILE A 36 2.65 4.64 -5.33
N GLY A 37 1.83 5.65 -5.00
CA GLY A 37 1.96 6.43 -3.79
C GLY A 37 1.14 5.81 -2.66
N ILE A 38 1.71 5.72 -1.45
CA ILE A 38 1.06 5.17 -0.26
C ILE A 38 1.10 6.22 0.84
N ALA A 39 -0.05 6.76 1.18
CA ALA A 39 -0.25 7.72 2.25
C ALA A 39 -0.54 6.99 3.56
N GLY A 40 0.47 6.93 4.43
CA GLY A 40 0.43 6.18 5.69
C GLY A 40 1.11 4.82 5.58
N ALA A 41 2.00 4.51 6.54
CA ALA A 41 2.70 3.24 6.69
C ALA A 41 2.20 2.45 7.90
N GLY A 42 0.93 2.62 8.26
CA GLY A 42 0.25 1.93 9.35
C GLY A 42 -0.19 0.51 8.98
N GLY A 43 -1.32 0.07 9.55
CA GLY A 43 -1.85 -1.28 9.35
C GLY A 43 -2.12 -1.60 7.88
N ILE A 44 -2.88 -0.73 7.19
CA ILE A 44 -3.17 -0.94 5.77
C ILE A 44 -1.93 -0.70 4.93
N GLY A 45 -1.27 0.46 5.05
CA GLY A 45 -0.18 0.85 4.16
C GLY A 45 1.02 -0.08 4.21
N SER A 46 1.46 -0.54 5.40
CA SER A 46 2.59 -1.47 5.51
C SER A 46 2.30 -2.83 4.86
N ASN A 47 1.11 -3.38 5.09
CA ASN A 47 0.71 -4.65 4.48
C ASN A 47 0.50 -4.52 2.96
N LEU A 48 -0.10 -3.42 2.50
CA LEU A 48 -0.28 -3.10 1.08
C LEU A 48 1.07 -3.01 0.36
N ALA A 49 2.02 -2.25 0.92
CA ALA A 49 3.35 -2.07 0.32
C ALA A 49 4.09 -3.40 0.10
N LEU A 50 4.04 -4.30 1.09
CA LEU A 50 4.67 -5.61 0.95
C LEU A 50 3.96 -6.51 -0.06
N ASN A 51 2.63 -6.45 -0.16
CA ASN A 51 1.89 -7.15 -1.20
C ASN A 51 2.30 -6.67 -2.61
N LEU A 52 2.40 -5.35 -2.82
CA LEU A 52 2.84 -4.77 -4.09
C LEU A 52 4.30 -5.12 -4.42
N ALA A 53 5.18 -5.13 -3.40
CA ALA A 53 6.57 -5.55 -3.58
C ALA A 53 6.68 -7.01 -4.04
N ARG A 54 5.90 -7.92 -3.47
CA ARG A 54 5.89 -9.36 -3.83
C ARG A 54 5.45 -9.63 -5.25
N VAL A 55 4.51 -8.86 -5.79
CA VAL A 55 4.04 -9.02 -7.18
C VAL A 55 4.93 -8.30 -8.19
N GLY A 56 5.90 -7.50 -7.73
CA GLY A 56 6.91 -6.88 -8.59
C GLY A 56 6.58 -5.46 -9.07
N VAL A 57 5.75 -4.71 -8.32
CA VAL A 57 5.60 -3.25 -8.55
C VAL A 57 6.95 -2.58 -8.41
N GLY A 58 7.36 -1.82 -9.42
CA GLY A 58 8.73 -1.34 -9.54
C GLY A 58 9.01 -0.01 -8.86
N ASN A 59 7.99 0.82 -8.58
CA ASN A 59 8.18 2.10 -7.89
C ASN A 59 7.12 2.26 -6.80
N ILE A 60 7.56 2.37 -5.55
CA ILE A 60 6.71 2.54 -4.37
C ILE A 60 7.17 3.80 -3.64
N HIS A 61 6.25 4.75 -3.48
CA HIS A 61 6.46 6.01 -2.78
C HIS A 61 5.67 5.96 -1.47
N ILE A 62 6.33 6.10 -0.32
CA ILE A 62 5.75 5.92 1.01
C ILE A 62 5.90 7.21 1.81
N ILE A 63 4.79 7.69 2.34
CA ILE A 63 4.74 8.91 3.15
C ILE A 63 4.11 8.59 4.50
N ASP A 64 4.85 8.80 5.58
CA ASP A 64 4.39 8.68 6.96
C ASP A 64 5.36 9.47 7.86
N PHE A 65 4.89 10.04 8.95
CA PHE A 65 5.71 10.84 9.86
C PHE A 65 5.96 10.18 11.23
N ASP A 66 5.38 8.98 11.45
CA ASP A 66 5.48 8.28 12.73
C ASP A 66 6.73 7.38 12.82
N SER A 67 7.03 7.01 14.05
CA SER A 67 7.95 5.92 14.38
C SER A 67 7.18 4.64 14.71
N VAL A 68 7.86 3.51 14.59
CA VAL A 68 7.31 2.19 14.96
C VAL A 68 7.23 2.08 16.48
N GLU A 69 6.06 1.80 16.99
CA GLU A 69 5.79 1.53 18.39
C GLU A 69 5.50 0.05 18.64
N LEU A 70 5.68 -0.42 19.86
CA LEU A 70 5.43 -1.81 20.23
C LEU A 70 3.97 -2.22 19.96
N VAL A 71 3.01 -1.32 20.24
CA VAL A 71 1.57 -1.54 19.98
C VAL A 71 1.24 -1.73 18.49
N ASN A 72 2.08 -1.24 17.60
CA ASN A 72 1.88 -1.38 16.17
C ASN A 72 2.06 -2.82 15.67
N LEU A 73 2.86 -3.63 16.38
CA LEU A 73 3.22 -4.99 15.96
C LEU A 73 2.02 -5.94 15.93
N ASN A 74 0.90 -5.57 16.53
CA ASN A 74 -0.32 -6.38 16.49
C ASN A 74 -0.99 -6.43 15.12
N ARG A 75 -0.69 -5.45 14.21
CA ARG A 75 -1.38 -5.33 12.91
C ARG A 75 -0.58 -4.68 11.77
N GLN A 76 0.56 -4.03 12.11
CA GLN A 76 1.45 -3.42 11.11
C GLN A 76 2.59 -4.38 10.78
N ASN A 77 3.12 -4.29 9.57
CA ASN A 77 4.11 -5.24 9.08
C ASN A 77 5.53 -4.87 9.52
N PHE A 78 5.70 -4.73 10.83
CA PHE A 78 6.97 -4.47 11.51
C PHE A 78 7.29 -5.59 12.52
N CYS A 79 8.52 -5.62 12.98
CA CYS A 79 8.97 -6.58 13.99
C CYS A 79 9.77 -5.88 15.11
N LEU A 80 10.13 -6.62 16.17
CA LEU A 80 10.78 -6.05 17.36
C LEU A 80 12.01 -5.20 17.05
N LYS A 81 12.82 -5.56 16.05
CA LYS A 81 14.02 -4.80 15.64
C LYS A 81 13.71 -3.43 15.04
N ASP A 82 12.45 -3.18 14.66
CA ASP A 82 12.02 -1.95 14.00
C ASP A 82 11.47 -0.92 14.99
N VAL A 83 11.18 -1.33 16.23
CA VAL A 83 10.64 -0.43 17.26
C VAL A 83 11.60 0.74 17.47
N GLY A 84 11.05 1.97 17.36
CA GLY A 84 11.77 3.24 17.45
C GLY A 84 12.32 3.78 16.13
N LYS A 85 12.36 2.99 15.04
CA LYS A 85 12.69 3.50 13.71
C LYS A 85 11.52 4.31 13.12
N LEU A 86 11.79 5.20 12.18
CA LEU A 86 10.75 5.79 11.35
C LEU A 86 10.03 4.70 10.56
N LYS A 87 8.70 4.73 10.51
CA LYS A 87 7.90 3.72 9.80
C LYS A 87 8.31 3.58 8.33
N VAL A 88 8.53 4.70 7.65
CA VAL A 88 8.93 4.71 6.23
C VAL A 88 10.28 4.03 6.00
N GLU A 89 11.26 4.20 6.90
CA GLU A 89 12.57 3.59 6.78
C GLU A 89 12.52 2.08 7.08
N ALA A 90 11.84 1.69 8.15
CA ALA A 90 11.65 0.28 8.47
C ALA A 90 10.92 -0.47 7.35
N LEU A 91 9.87 0.13 6.78
CA LEU A 91 9.12 -0.47 5.69
C LEU A 91 9.96 -0.58 4.41
N LYS A 92 10.78 0.41 4.11
CA LYS A 92 11.74 0.34 3.01
C LYS A 92 12.72 -0.84 3.14
N GLU A 93 13.27 -1.05 4.34
CA GLU A 93 14.13 -2.22 4.60
C GLU A 93 13.40 -3.54 4.29
N HIS A 94 12.15 -3.67 4.71
CA HIS A 94 11.34 -4.86 4.48
C HIS A 94 11.01 -5.06 2.99
N ILE A 95 10.67 -3.99 2.26
CA ILE A 95 10.42 -4.03 0.81
C ILE A 95 11.67 -4.50 0.07
N LEU A 96 12.83 -3.91 0.38
CA LEU A 96 14.10 -4.24 -0.27
C LEU A 96 14.60 -5.65 0.09
N ALA A 97 14.22 -6.18 1.25
CA ALA A 97 14.46 -7.58 1.61
C ALA A 97 13.63 -8.58 0.77
N ILE A 98 12.49 -8.14 0.21
CA ILE A 98 11.66 -8.94 -0.70
C ILE A 98 12.16 -8.80 -2.14
N ASN A 99 12.35 -7.56 -2.59
CA ASN A 99 12.77 -7.24 -3.95
C ASN A 99 13.75 -6.06 -3.92
N PRO A 100 15.05 -6.33 -4.05
CA PRO A 100 16.09 -5.31 -3.95
C PRO A 100 16.13 -4.31 -5.12
N PHE A 101 15.36 -4.55 -6.18
CA PHE A 101 15.34 -3.73 -7.38
C PHE A 101 14.18 -2.74 -7.43
N ILE A 102 13.32 -2.70 -6.40
CA ILE A 102 12.26 -1.70 -6.30
C ILE A 102 12.87 -0.34 -6.00
N ASN A 103 12.42 0.68 -6.73
CA ASN A 103 12.68 2.06 -6.39
C ASN A 103 11.73 2.48 -5.26
N VAL A 104 12.23 2.56 -4.03
CA VAL A 104 11.45 2.96 -2.85
C VAL A 104 11.83 4.38 -2.46
N VAL A 105 10.89 5.30 -2.63
CA VAL A 105 11.00 6.69 -2.19
C VAL A 105 10.26 6.83 -0.86
N CYS A 106 10.92 7.37 0.16
CA CYS A 106 10.35 7.59 1.49
C CYS A 106 10.34 9.07 1.83
N GLN A 107 9.24 9.55 2.40
CA GLN A 107 9.13 10.91 2.93
C GLN A 107 8.60 10.85 4.37
N ASN A 108 9.41 11.36 5.31
CA ASN A 108 9.02 11.52 6.71
C ASN A 108 8.39 12.89 6.92
N ILE A 109 7.15 13.05 6.45
CA ILE A 109 6.40 14.31 6.56
C ILE A 109 4.91 14.04 6.80
N LYS A 110 4.24 14.98 7.46
CA LYS A 110 2.78 14.96 7.61
C LYS A 110 2.14 15.45 6.31
N ILE A 111 1.22 14.66 5.76
CA ILE A 111 0.41 15.06 4.61
C ILE A 111 -0.70 16.03 5.08
N THR A 112 -0.89 17.10 4.33
CA THR A 112 -1.89 18.14 4.56
C THR A 112 -2.50 18.56 3.23
N SER A 113 -3.60 19.31 3.25
CA SER A 113 -4.22 19.85 2.02
C SER A 113 -3.25 20.72 1.20
N SER A 114 -2.32 21.43 1.87
CA SER A 114 -1.38 22.30 1.17
C SER A 114 -0.22 21.58 0.47
N ASN A 115 0.05 20.31 0.79
CA ASN A 115 1.18 19.58 0.22
C ASN A 115 0.80 18.25 -0.48
N ALA A 116 -0.40 17.73 -0.27
CA ALA A 116 -0.82 16.43 -0.78
C ALA A 116 -0.68 16.32 -2.31
N SER A 117 -1.17 17.30 -3.06
CA SER A 117 -1.10 17.27 -4.51
C SER A 117 0.34 17.26 -5.02
N GLU A 118 1.23 18.11 -4.46
CA GLU A 118 2.65 18.12 -4.87
C GLU A 118 3.38 16.82 -4.52
N ILE A 119 3.12 16.24 -3.34
CA ILE A 119 3.70 14.97 -2.91
C ILE A 119 3.41 13.87 -3.92
N PHE A 120 2.15 13.71 -4.30
CA PHE A 120 1.71 12.62 -5.18
C PHE A 120 1.70 12.97 -6.67
N ARG A 121 2.31 14.09 -7.06
CA ARG A 121 2.33 14.57 -8.45
C ARG A 121 2.75 13.50 -9.46
N ASN A 122 3.72 12.68 -9.12
CA ASN A 122 4.30 11.68 -10.01
C ASN A 122 3.71 10.27 -9.85
N ASP A 123 2.78 10.06 -8.91
CA ASP A 123 2.19 8.76 -8.66
C ASP A 123 0.91 8.57 -9.48
N GLU A 124 0.75 7.43 -10.13
CA GLU A 124 -0.40 7.13 -10.99
C GLU A 124 -1.61 6.71 -10.15
N ILE A 125 -1.35 5.97 -9.07
CA ILE A 125 -2.35 5.48 -8.13
C ILE A 125 -1.92 5.92 -6.74
N VAL A 126 -2.82 6.59 -6.02
CA VAL A 126 -2.61 7.00 -4.62
C VAL A 126 -3.42 6.09 -3.72
N CYS A 127 -2.74 5.40 -2.82
CA CYS A 127 -3.36 4.54 -1.82
C CYS A 127 -3.50 5.31 -0.50
N GLU A 128 -4.72 5.57 -0.08
CA GLU A 128 -5.04 6.20 1.19
C GLU A 128 -5.08 5.13 2.29
N ALA A 129 -4.24 5.26 3.31
CA ALA A 129 -4.08 4.28 4.38
C ALA A 129 -3.97 4.93 5.78
N PHE A 130 -4.60 6.08 5.99
CA PHE A 130 -4.70 6.76 7.28
C PHE A 130 -5.69 6.06 8.21
N ASP A 131 -5.61 6.37 9.49
CA ASP A 131 -6.56 5.96 10.52
C ASP A 131 -7.52 7.10 10.94
N ASP A 132 -7.19 8.35 10.63
CA ASP A 132 -8.03 9.52 10.90
C ASP A 132 -8.98 9.82 9.73
N GLU A 133 -10.28 9.92 10.00
CA GLU A 133 -11.32 10.11 8.99
C GLU A 133 -11.22 11.44 8.24
N ASN A 134 -10.78 12.50 8.93
CA ASN A 134 -10.61 13.82 8.31
C ASN A 134 -9.40 13.81 7.36
N ALA A 135 -8.32 13.14 7.76
CA ALA A 135 -7.15 12.97 6.90
C ALA A 135 -7.46 12.12 5.66
N LYS A 136 -8.29 11.06 5.80
CA LYS A 136 -8.79 10.26 4.66
C LYS A 136 -9.56 11.12 3.67
N SER A 137 -10.58 11.83 4.14
CA SER A 137 -11.42 12.69 3.28
C SER A 137 -10.59 13.77 2.61
N MET A 138 -9.74 14.45 3.38
CA MET A 138 -8.83 15.48 2.85
C MET A 138 -7.96 14.96 1.72
N LEU A 139 -7.31 13.81 1.87
CA LEU A 139 -6.43 13.27 0.83
C LEU A 139 -7.21 12.91 -0.45
N VAL A 140 -8.36 12.23 -0.30
CA VAL A 140 -9.22 11.85 -1.42
C VAL A 140 -9.65 13.10 -2.20
N ASP A 141 -10.14 14.12 -1.50
CA ASP A 141 -10.59 15.38 -2.10
C ASP A 141 -9.45 16.10 -2.83
N GLU A 142 -8.28 16.21 -2.21
CA GLU A 142 -7.12 16.89 -2.82
C GLU A 142 -6.64 16.17 -4.09
N ILE A 143 -6.54 14.85 -4.08
CA ILE A 143 -6.09 14.12 -5.27
C ILE A 143 -7.11 14.17 -6.40
N LEU A 144 -8.38 13.92 -6.11
CA LEU A 144 -9.42 13.88 -7.14
C LEU A 144 -9.76 15.25 -7.71
N SER A 145 -9.57 16.32 -6.94
CA SER A 145 -9.83 17.70 -7.40
C SER A 145 -8.67 18.29 -8.21
N ASN A 146 -7.43 17.90 -7.93
CA ASN A 146 -6.25 18.47 -8.58
C ASN A 146 -5.77 17.65 -9.79
N TYR A 147 -6.23 16.40 -9.97
CA TYR A 147 -5.80 15.50 -11.03
C TYR A 147 -6.98 14.77 -11.66
N ASP A 148 -7.06 14.77 -12.99
CA ASP A 148 -8.12 14.08 -13.75
C ASP A 148 -7.74 12.64 -14.14
N ASP A 149 -6.46 12.30 -14.06
CA ASP A 149 -5.87 11.04 -14.53
C ASP A 149 -5.47 10.06 -13.43
N LYS A 150 -5.48 10.50 -12.15
CA LYS A 150 -5.09 9.65 -11.03
C LYS A 150 -6.25 8.85 -10.47
N PHE A 151 -5.90 7.67 -9.97
CA PHE A 151 -6.80 6.81 -9.21
C PHE A 151 -6.51 6.88 -7.71
N VAL A 152 -7.55 6.79 -6.90
CA VAL A 152 -7.44 6.68 -5.45
C VAL A 152 -8.00 5.34 -5.00
N VAL A 153 -7.20 4.60 -4.23
CA VAL A 153 -7.61 3.36 -3.56
C VAL A 153 -7.55 3.61 -2.06
N ALA A 154 -8.70 3.66 -1.42
CA ALA A 154 -8.85 3.98 -0.02
C ALA A 154 -9.33 2.77 0.79
N SER A 155 -9.11 2.81 2.11
CA SER A 155 -9.70 1.86 3.03
C SER A 155 -10.90 2.45 3.75
N SER A 156 -11.97 1.66 3.95
CA SER A 156 -13.02 2.01 4.92
C SER A 156 -12.47 1.94 6.35
N GLY A 157 -13.18 2.50 7.30
CA GLY A 157 -12.94 2.22 8.71
C GLY A 157 -13.02 0.72 8.97
N LEU A 158 -12.15 0.19 9.83
CA LEU A 158 -12.09 -1.22 10.18
C LEU A 158 -12.08 -1.37 11.69
N ALA A 159 -13.00 -2.16 12.22
CA ALA A 159 -13.02 -2.54 13.63
C ALA A 159 -13.37 -4.02 13.80
N GLY A 160 -12.93 -4.59 14.93
CA GLY A 160 -13.32 -5.91 15.37
C GLY A 160 -12.76 -7.06 14.53
N TYR A 161 -13.45 -8.20 14.67
CA TYR A 161 -13.04 -9.49 14.11
C TYR A 161 -14.18 -10.21 13.37
N LYS A 162 -15.37 -9.63 13.35
CA LYS A 162 -16.51 -10.25 12.68
C LYS A 162 -16.28 -10.28 11.17
N ILE A 163 -16.55 -11.42 10.55
CA ILE A 163 -16.60 -11.55 9.10
C ILE A 163 -17.98 -11.06 8.65
N ARG A 164 -18.02 -10.18 7.66
CA ARG A 164 -19.23 -9.60 7.09
C ARG A 164 -19.29 -9.90 5.60
N ASP A 165 -20.49 -10.15 5.10
CA ASP A 165 -20.73 -10.41 3.68
C ASP A 165 -20.43 -9.18 2.82
N GLU A 166 -20.53 -7.97 3.39
CA GLU A 166 -20.25 -6.69 2.74
C GLU A 166 -18.76 -6.40 2.55
N PHE A 167 -17.87 -7.23 3.09
CA PHE A 167 -16.43 -7.04 2.92
C PHE A 167 -16.05 -7.10 1.45
N GLY A 168 -15.69 -5.95 0.87
CA GLY A 168 -15.49 -5.85 -0.57
C GLY A 168 -14.95 -4.50 -1.03
N VAL A 169 -15.24 -4.18 -2.27
CA VAL A 169 -14.85 -2.91 -2.93
C VAL A 169 -16.10 -2.15 -3.35
N LYS A 170 -16.18 -0.88 -3.00
CA LYS A 170 -17.16 0.06 -3.56
C LYS A 170 -16.47 1.08 -4.44
N SER A 171 -17.03 1.33 -5.62
CA SER A 171 -16.52 2.34 -6.55
C SER A 171 -17.37 3.62 -6.44
N PHE A 172 -16.71 4.75 -6.39
CA PHE A 172 -17.33 6.06 -6.42
C PHE A 172 -16.86 6.81 -7.66
N GLY A 173 -17.72 6.87 -8.66
CA GLY A 173 -17.32 7.28 -10.01
C GLY A 173 -16.29 6.31 -10.63
N ASN A 174 -15.36 6.86 -11.42
CA ASN A 174 -14.40 6.06 -12.20
C ASN A 174 -12.99 6.02 -11.58
N ARG A 175 -12.74 6.77 -10.49
CA ARG A 175 -11.39 7.00 -9.99
C ARG A 175 -11.20 6.75 -8.48
N LEU A 176 -12.27 6.55 -7.71
CA LEU A 176 -12.22 6.25 -6.30
C LEU A 176 -12.73 4.84 -6.02
N PHE A 177 -11.91 4.03 -5.37
CA PHE A 177 -12.22 2.67 -4.94
C PHE A 177 -11.98 2.55 -3.45
N VAL A 178 -13.01 2.21 -2.69
CA VAL A 178 -12.95 2.05 -1.24
C VAL A 178 -13.07 0.57 -0.90
N CYS A 179 -12.10 0.06 -0.15
CA CYS A 179 -11.98 -1.34 0.25
C CYS A 179 -12.28 -1.49 1.75
N GLY A 180 -13.02 -2.51 2.13
CA GLY A 180 -13.25 -2.83 3.54
C GLY A 180 -14.59 -3.48 3.82
N ASP A 181 -15.02 -3.45 5.06
CA ASP A 181 -16.29 -4.05 5.49
C ASP A 181 -17.44 -3.03 5.67
N PHE A 182 -17.14 -1.75 5.54
CA PHE A 182 -18.10 -0.65 5.63
C PHE A 182 -18.97 -0.70 6.90
N SER A 183 -18.39 -1.21 8.00
CA SER A 183 -19.09 -1.32 9.27
C SER A 183 -18.97 -0.04 10.08
N ASP A 184 -19.99 0.21 10.91
CA ASP A 184 -19.99 1.27 11.91
C ASP A 184 -19.51 0.76 13.28
N ASP A 185 -18.78 -0.38 13.32
CA ASP A 185 -18.26 -0.95 14.56
C ASP A 185 -17.25 0.02 15.19
N ASP A 186 -17.41 0.28 16.49
CA ASP A 186 -16.51 1.16 17.22
C ASP A 186 -15.17 0.48 17.49
N ILE A 187 -14.10 1.14 17.09
CA ILE A 187 -12.72 0.68 17.30
C ILE A 187 -12.36 0.56 18.78
N TYR A 188 -12.94 1.39 19.64
CA TYR A 188 -12.70 1.36 21.09
C TYR A 188 -13.39 0.18 21.77
N GLU A 189 -14.51 -0.28 21.21
CA GLU A 189 -15.23 -1.45 21.72
C GLU A 189 -14.68 -2.76 21.17
N TYR A 190 -14.38 -2.82 19.86
CA TYR A 190 -14.03 -4.07 19.17
C TYR A 190 -12.55 -4.19 18.80
N GLY A 191 -11.78 -3.12 18.97
CA GLY A 191 -10.36 -3.08 18.62
C GLY A 191 -10.08 -3.17 17.13
N VAL A 192 -8.78 -3.25 16.78
CA VAL A 192 -8.31 -3.45 15.41
C VAL A 192 -7.25 -4.55 15.41
N MET A 193 -7.48 -5.62 14.65
CA MET A 193 -6.63 -6.81 14.67
C MET A 193 -6.10 -7.17 13.30
N SER A 194 -4.90 -7.75 13.29
CA SER A 194 -4.13 -8.08 12.08
C SER A 194 -4.92 -8.79 10.97
N PRO A 195 -5.69 -9.86 11.22
CA PRO A 195 -6.32 -10.61 10.12
C PRO A 195 -7.23 -9.74 9.25
N LYS A 196 -8.09 -8.92 9.87
CA LYS A 196 -9.02 -8.03 9.15
C LYS A 196 -8.29 -6.92 8.41
N VAL A 197 -7.24 -6.35 9.04
CA VAL A 197 -6.36 -5.35 8.44
C VAL A 197 -5.62 -5.93 7.23
N CYS A 198 -5.08 -7.14 7.34
CA CYS A 198 -4.41 -7.83 6.24
C CYS A 198 -5.37 -8.13 5.08
N MET A 199 -6.61 -8.56 5.38
CA MET A 199 -7.63 -8.77 4.34
C MET A 199 -7.92 -7.48 3.56
N CYS A 200 -8.11 -6.35 4.25
CA CYS A 200 -8.37 -5.07 3.61
C CYS A 200 -7.16 -4.60 2.79
N ALA A 201 -5.95 -4.67 3.33
CA ALA A 201 -4.73 -4.31 2.62
C ALA A 201 -4.49 -5.18 1.38
N ALA A 202 -4.78 -6.49 1.46
CA ALA A 202 -4.72 -7.39 0.31
C ALA A 202 -5.77 -7.05 -0.75
N LEU A 203 -6.97 -6.68 -0.33
CA LEU A 203 -8.03 -6.22 -1.23
C LEU A 203 -7.63 -4.92 -1.95
N CYS A 204 -7.09 -3.93 -1.22
CA CYS A 204 -6.52 -2.71 -1.80
C CYS A 204 -5.42 -3.04 -2.82
N ALA A 205 -4.49 -3.93 -2.46
CA ALA A 205 -3.43 -4.37 -3.38
C ALA A 205 -4.01 -4.99 -4.66
N ASN A 206 -5.06 -5.79 -4.54
CA ASN A 206 -5.70 -6.42 -5.69
C ASN A 206 -6.43 -5.40 -6.59
N VAL A 207 -7.04 -4.35 -6.01
CA VAL A 207 -7.59 -3.22 -6.77
C VAL A 207 -6.48 -2.48 -7.53
N VAL A 208 -5.36 -2.17 -6.87
CA VAL A 208 -4.19 -1.56 -7.53
C VAL A 208 -3.71 -2.41 -8.69
N LEU A 209 -3.57 -3.73 -8.51
CA LEU A 209 -3.19 -4.65 -9.60
C LEU A 209 -4.17 -4.62 -10.76
N ASN A 210 -5.46 -4.60 -10.47
CA ASN A 210 -6.48 -4.53 -11.50
C ASN A 210 -6.38 -3.24 -12.33
N LEU A 211 -6.15 -2.09 -11.68
CA LEU A 211 -5.92 -0.80 -12.34
C LEU A 211 -4.67 -0.83 -13.23
N ILE A 212 -3.56 -1.39 -12.75
CA ILE A 212 -2.31 -1.50 -13.51
C ILE A 212 -2.50 -2.42 -14.74
N LEU A 213 -3.16 -3.56 -14.56
CA LEU A 213 -3.18 -4.62 -15.58
C LEU A 213 -4.30 -4.45 -16.62
N LYS A 214 -5.42 -3.86 -16.26
CA LYS A 214 -6.58 -3.68 -17.14
C LYS A 214 -6.80 -2.24 -17.58
N GLY A 215 -6.08 -1.31 -16.99
CA GLY A 215 -6.21 0.12 -17.26
C GLY A 215 -7.48 0.77 -16.72
N LYS A 216 -8.49 -0.01 -16.29
CA LYS A 216 -9.74 0.45 -15.60
C LYS A 216 -10.44 -0.76 -14.97
N LEU A 217 -11.09 -0.55 -13.84
CA LEU A 217 -12.06 -1.48 -13.24
C LEU A 217 -13.43 -1.34 -13.91
#